data_28e09b34b650a4f14f0772eb2d8a8c9b
#
_entry.id   28e09b34b650a4f14f0772eb2d8a8c9b
#
_cell.length_a   1.000
_cell.length_b   1.000
_cell.length_c   1.000
_cell.angle_alpha   90.00
_cell.angle_beta   90.00
_cell.angle_gamma   90.00
#
_symmetry.space_group_name_H-M   'P 1'
#
loop_
_entity.id
_entity.type
_entity.pdbx_description
1 polymer ?
#
loop_
_entity_poly.entity_id
_entity_poly.type
_entity_poly.pdbx_seq_one_letter_code
_entity_poly.pdbx_strand_id
1 'polypeptide(L)'
;MEKRDFYVTVDPSRAADLVMDEISRSVSGRLVDHYTRNCGDRTSVVLVMEKYFMRTGNRATLTLVADNFEGKTKVHLIGSGGGEGAFLRFDWGAGASFSETGERALAPYRIQPVD
;
A
#
# COMPACT_ATOMS: atom_id res chain seq x y z
N MET A 1 -8.29 -0.83 -10.58
CA MET A 1 -7.81 -1.42 -9.32
C MET A 1 -6.58 -2.25 -9.58
N GLU A 2 -5.54 -2.03 -8.81
CA GLU A 2 -4.25 -2.69 -8.99
C GLU A 2 -3.87 -3.41 -7.70
N LYS A 3 -3.55 -4.70 -7.82
CA LYS A 3 -3.20 -5.54 -6.67
C LYS A 3 -1.77 -6.05 -6.81
N ARG A 4 -1.03 -6.06 -5.71
CA ARG A 4 0.34 -6.58 -5.67
C ARG A 4 0.55 -7.34 -4.37
N ASP A 5 1.16 -8.51 -4.50
CA ASP A 5 1.47 -9.37 -3.35
C ASP A 5 2.96 -9.71 -3.38
N PHE A 6 3.62 -9.55 -2.24
CA PHE A 6 5.03 -9.90 -2.14
C PHE A 6 5.42 -10.04 -0.67
N TYR A 7 6.63 -10.51 -0.45
CA TYR A 7 7.17 -10.69 0.90
C TYR A 7 8.32 -9.72 1.13
N VAL A 8 8.47 -9.29 2.39
CA VAL A 8 9.54 -8.37 2.78
C VAL A 8 10.25 -8.87 4.03
N THR A 9 11.46 -8.34 4.27
CA THR A 9 12.30 -8.75 5.39
C THR A 9 11.99 -8.01 6.68
N VAL A 10 11.25 -6.92 6.61
CA VAL A 10 10.89 -6.14 7.81
C VAL A 10 9.59 -6.67 8.40
N ASP A 11 9.33 -6.35 9.67
CA ASP A 11 8.08 -6.80 10.29
C ASP A 11 6.88 -6.04 9.73
N PRO A 12 5.65 -6.53 9.98
CA PRO A 12 4.46 -5.90 9.40
C PRO A 12 4.27 -4.44 9.78
N SER A 13 4.57 -4.08 11.03
CA SER A 13 4.44 -2.69 11.47
C SER A 13 5.42 -1.79 10.76
N ARG A 14 6.66 -2.27 10.59
CA ARG A 14 7.68 -1.52 9.89
C ARG A 14 7.32 -1.34 8.41
N ALA A 15 6.77 -2.37 7.79
CA ALA A 15 6.34 -2.28 6.41
C ALA A 15 5.28 -1.19 6.25
N ALA A 16 4.30 -1.14 7.14
CA ALA A 16 3.27 -0.11 7.11
C ALA A 16 3.87 1.28 7.32
N ASP A 17 4.79 1.43 8.26
CA ASP A 17 5.43 2.72 8.52
C ASP A 17 6.20 3.23 7.32
N LEU A 18 6.92 2.36 6.63
CA LEU A 18 7.70 2.74 5.45
C LEU A 18 6.79 3.27 4.34
N VAL A 19 5.68 2.60 4.11
CA VAL A 19 4.73 3.03 3.09
C VAL A 19 4.04 4.33 3.51
N MET A 20 3.63 4.43 4.76
CA MET A 20 2.99 5.62 5.28
C MET A 20 3.91 6.84 5.15
N ASP A 21 5.19 6.68 5.51
CA ASP A 21 6.16 7.76 5.43
C ASP A 21 6.36 8.22 3.98
N GLU A 22 6.46 7.27 3.07
CA GLU A 22 6.66 7.59 1.66
C GLU A 22 5.49 8.40 1.10
N ILE A 23 4.27 7.97 1.39
CA ILE A 23 3.08 8.64 0.87
C ILE A 23 2.88 10.00 1.55
N SER A 24 3.21 10.10 2.84
CA SER A 24 3.06 11.35 3.58
C SER A 24 4.00 12.45 3.12
N ARG A 25 5.02 12.12 2.36
CA ARG A 25 5.90 13.13 1.75
C ARG A 25 5.19 13.90 0.64
N SER A 26 4.15 13.33 0.08
CA SER A 26 3.36 13.97 -0.94
C SER A 26 2.47 15.04 -0.31
N VAL A 27 2.28 16.16 -1.01
CA VAL A 27 1.48 17.27 -0.50
C VAL A 27 0.05 16.83 -0.17
N SER A 28 -0.52 15.94 -0.96
CA SER A 28 -1.90 15.54 -0.79
C SER A 28 -2.06 14.14 -0.22
N GLY A 29 -0.96 13.49 0.15
CA GLY A 29 -1.04 12.16 0.75
C GLY A 29 -1.45 12.25 2.19
N ARG A 30 -2.38 11.40 2.60
CA ARG A 30 -2.83 11.42 3.99
C ARG A 30 -3.32 10.06 4.45
N LEU A 31 -3.25 9.87 5.76
CA LEU A 31 -3.70 8.65 6.42
C LEU A 31 -5.22 8.64 6.55
N VAL A 32 -5.82 7.53 6.16
CA VAL A 32 -7.25 7.29 6.38
C VAL A 32 -7.44 6.37 7.57
N ASP A 33 -6.68 5.26 7.61
CA ASP A 33 -6.81 4.31 8.71
C ASP A 33 -5.51 3.53 8.89
N HIS A 34 -5.19 3.23 10.14
CA HIS A 34 -4.05 2.42 10.51
C HIS A 34 -4.48 1.50 11.65
N TYR A 35 -4.57 0.21 11.36
CA TYR A 35 -5.16 -0.76 12.29
C TYR A 35 -4.22 -1.94 12.49
N THR A 36 -3.87 -2.22 13.73
CA THR A 36 -2.94 -3.29 14.07
C THR A 36 -3.59 -4.28 15.01
N ARG A 37 -3.39 -5.56 14.73
CA ARG A 37 -3.82 -6.65 15.61
C ARG A 37 -2.60 -7.51 15.93
N ASN A 38 -2.45 -7.82 17.20
CA ASN A 38 -1.38 -8.69 17.67
C ASN A 38 -1.97 -9.89 18.39
N CYS A 39 -1.36 -11.05 18.17
CA CYS A 39 -1.70 -12.27 18.89
C CYS A 39 -0.40 -13.05 19.09
N GLY A 40 0.16 -12.98 20.29
CA GLY A 40 1.47 -13.56 20.56
C GLY A 40 2.54 -12.90 19.69
N ASP A 41 3.25 -13.70 18.93
CA ASP A 41 4.27 -13.21 18.00
C ASP A 41 3.71 -12.95 16.59
N ARG A 42 2.41 -13.04 16.42
CA ARG A 42 1.76 -12.78 15.14
C ARG A 42 1.14 -11.40 15.12
N THR A 43 1.33 -10.70 14.01
CA THR A 43 0.86 -9.34 13.83
C THR A 43 0.20 -9.19 12.46
N SER A 44 -0.89 -8.45 12.44
CA SER A 44 -1.55 -8.06 11.21
C SER A 44 -1.77 -6.55 11.24
N VAL A 45 -1.41 -5.87 10.17
CA VAL A 45 -1.55 -4.41 10.05
C VAL A 45 -2.33 -4.09 8.80
N VAL A 46 -3.30 -3.20 8.94
CA VAL A 46 -4.03 -2.64 7.80
C VAL A 46 -3.75 -1.15 7.79
N LEU A 47 -3.31 -0.66 6.64
CA LEU A 47 -3.03 0.76 6.44
C LEU A 47 -3.83 1.21 5.22
N VAL A 48 -4.57 2.30 5.37
CA VAL A 48 -5.30 2.90 4.25
C VAL A 48 -4.83 4.34 4.11
N MET A 49 -4.30 4.65 2.94
CA MET A 49 -3.83 5.99 2.60
C MET A 49 -4.65 6.52 1.43
N GLU A 50 -4.74 7.83 1.36
CA GLU A 50 -5.46 8.51 0.29
C GLU A 50 -4.56 9.58 -0.30
N LYS A 51 -4.70 9.81 -1.59
CA LYS A 51 -3.96 10.87 -2.26
C LYS A 51 -4.84 11.50 -3.34
N TYR A 52 -4.74 12.82 -3.47
CA TYR A 52 -5.42 13.55 -4.52
C TYR A 52 -4.44 13.80 -5.67
N PHE A 53 -4.82 13.39 -6.87
CA PHE A 53 -4.00 13.59 -8.06
C PHE A 53 -4.54 14.80 -8.80
N MET A 54 -3.85 15.91 -8.67
CA MET A 54 -4.30 17.18 -9.24
C MET A 54 -4.47 17.15 -10.74
N ARG A 55 -3.63 16.40 -11.41
CA ARG A 55 -3.64 16.33 -12.86
C ARG A 55 -4.97 15.81 -13.40
N THR A 56 -5.56 14.83 -12.74
CA THR A 56 -6.80 14.20 -13.16
C THR A 56 -8.01 14.66 -12.37
N GLY A 57 -7.79 15.38 -11.28
CA GLY A 57 -8.87 15.77 -10.38
C GLY A 57 -9.43 14.61 -9.59
N ASN A 58 -8.72 13.51 -9.50
CA ASN A 58 -9.21 12.29 -8.86
C ASN A 58 -8.46 11.95 -7.60
N ARG A 59 -9.13 11.26 -6.71
CA ARG A 59 -8.51 10.69 -5.53
C ARG A 59 -8.22 9.23 -5.79
N ALA A 60 -7.20 8.74 -5.11
CA ALA A 60 -6.89 7.32 -5.12
C ALA A 60 -6.66 6.87 -3.69
N THR A 61 -6.89 5.59 -3.45
CA THR A 61 -6.59 4.98 -2.15
C THR A 61 -5.56 3.90 -2.34
N LEU A 62 -4.74 3.71 -1.32
CA LEU A 62 -3.84 2.58 -1.25
C LEU A 62 -4.13 1.86 0.05
N THR A 63 -4.45 0.59 -0.05
CA THR A 63 -4.67 -0.27 1.11
C THR A 63 -3.51 -1.24 1.19
N LEU A 64 -2.87 -1.27 2.34
CA LEU A 64 -1.82 -2.24 2.62
C LEU A 64 -2.31 -3.17 3.71
N VAL A 65 -2.18 -4.46 3.48
CA VAL A 65 -2.37 -5.46 4.53
C VAL A 65 -1.04 -6.19 4.66
N ALA A 66 -0.46 -6.16 5.85
CA ALA A 66 0.81 -6.84 6.10
C ALA A 66 0.65 -7.74 7.31
N ASP A 67 1.15 -8.96 7.21
CA ASP A 67 1.10 -9.90 8.32
C ASP A 67 2.32 -10.83 8.29
N ASN A 68 2.57 -11.47 9.43
CA ASN A 68 3.67 -12.43 9.55
C ASN A 68 3.16 -13.83 9.93
N PHE A 69 1.95 -14.17 9.51
CA PHE A 69 1.32 -15.44 9.85
C PHE A 69 2.11 -16.65 9.35
N GLU A 70 2.89 -16.48 8.29
CA GLU A 70 3.69 -17.55 7.71
C GLU A 70 5.14 -17.56 8.19
N GLY A 71 5.45 -16.75 9.20
CA GLY A 71 6.82 -16.64 9.70
C GLY A 71 7.67 -15.59 9.00
N LYS A 72 7.16 -15.00 7.94
CA LYS A 72 7.77 -13.87 7.24
C LYS A 72 6.66 -12.90 6.90
N THR A 73 7.02 -11.66 6.60
CA THR A 73 6.02 -10.63 6.35
C THR A 73 5.51 -10.69 4.92
N LYS A 74 4.24 -10.97 4.78
CA LYS A 74 3.55 -10.87 3.50
C LYS A 74 2.88 -9.52 3.40
N VAL A 75 3.03 -8.87 2.25
CA VAL A 75 2.42 -7.57 1.98
C VAL A 75 1.42 -7.73 0.84
N HIS A 76 0.25 -7.18 1.05
CA HIS A 76 -0.81 -7.14 0.05
C HIS A 76 -1.16 -5.68 -0.16
N LEU A 77 -0.97 -5.18 -1.37
CA LEU A 77 -1.28 -3.80 -1.72
C LEU A 77 -2.42 -3.75 -2.71
N ILE A 78 -3.36 -2.85 -2.47
CA ILE A 78 -4.45 -2.59 -3.41
C ILE A 78 -4.51 -1.10 -3.66
N GLY A 79 -4.21 -0.69 -4.89
CA GLY A 79 -4.36 0.68 -5.31
C GLY A 79 -5.67 0.83 -6.09
N SER A 80 -6.47 1.81 -5.71
CA SER A 80 -7.75 2.04 -6.36
C SER A 80 -7.88 3.52 -6.72
N GLY A 81 -8.14 3.80 -7.98
CA GLY A 81 -8.43 5.15 -8.43
C GLY A 81 -9.82 5.56 -8.00
N GLY A 82 -10.00 6.85 -7.73
CA GLY A 82 -11.20 7.34 -7.08
C GLY A 82 -12.27 7.94 -7.98
N GLY A 83 -12.23 7.70 -9.27
CA GLY A 83 -13.17 8.34 -10.17
C GLY A 83 -14.49 7.60 -10.34
N GLU A 84 -15.40 8.27 -11.00
CA GLU A 84 -16.66 7.67 -11.35
C GLU A 84 -16.51 6.68 -12.50
N GLY A 85 -17.35 5.68 -12.52
CA GLY A 85 -17.23 4.52 -13.35
C GLY A 85 -16.92 4.70 -14.82
N ALA A 86 -17.48 5.71 -15.46
CA ALA A 86 -17.29 5.90 -16.90
C ALA A 86 -15.85 6.23 -17.27
N PHE A 87 -15.06 6.63 -16.33
CA PHE A 87 -13.70 7.10 -16.56
C PHE A 87 -12.67 6.18 -15.92
N LEU A 88 -12.99 4.93 -15.86
CA LEU A 88 -12.16 3.94 -15.19
C LEU A 88 -10.72 3.89 -15.67
N ARG A 89 -10.48 4.22 -16.93
CA ARG A 89 -9.12 4.20 -17.47
C ARG A 89 -8.22 5.21 -16.77
N PHE A 90 -8.76 6.37 -16.47
CA PHE A 90 -7.99 7.42 -15.81
C PHE A 90 -7.77 7.07 -14.34
N ASP A 91 -8.82 6.55 -13.73
CA ASP A 91 -8.76 6.14 -12.33
C ASP A 91 -7.85 4.94 -12.15
N TRP A 92 -7.86 4.05 -13.10
CA TRP A 92 -7.00 2.89 -13.10
C TRP A 92 -5.52 3.32 -13.11
N GLY A 93 -5.19 4.34 -13.91
CA GLY A 93 -3.85 4.89 -13.92
C GLY A 93 -3.43 5.46 -12.58
N ALA A 94 -4.32 6.20 -11.92
CA ALA A 94 -4.04 6.75 -10.59
C ALA A 94 -3.84 5.65 -9.57
N GLY A 95 -4.70 4.61 -9.60
CA GLY A 95 -4.56 3.48 -8.69
C GLY A 95 -3.27 2.71 -8.90
N ALA A 96 -2.90 2.48 -10.15
CA ALA A 96 -1.66 1.78 -10.49
C ALA A 96 -0.44 2.57 -10.02
N SER A 97 -0.43 3.88 -10.24
CA SER A 97 0.66 4.75 -9.77
C SER A 97 0.79 4.72 -8.27
N PHE A 98 -0.34 4.70 -7.58
CA PHE A 98 -0.33 4.70 -6.12
C PHE A 98 0.20 3.38 -5.56
N SER A 99 -0.22 2.25 -6.14
CA SER A 99 0.31 0.96 -5.71
C SER A 99 1.81 0.83 -6.01
N GLU A 100 2.28 1.41 -7.12
CA GLU A 100 3.70 1.46 -7.42
C GLU A 100 4.47 2.25 -6.38
N THR A 101 3.91 3.35 -5.90
CA THR A 101 4.55 4.14 -4.85
C THR A 101 4.74 3.30 -3.59
N GLY A 102 3.70 2.56 -3.21
CA GLY A 102 3.78 1.67 -2.06
C GLY A 102 4.82 0.56 -2.25
N GLU A 103 4.83 -0.04 -3.41
CA GLU A 103 5.80 -1.10 -3.71
C GLU A 103 7.22 -0.57 -3.70
N ARG A 104 7.43 0.62 -4.24
CA ARG A 104 8.75 1.26 -4.27
C ARG A 104 9.29 1.52 -2.87
N ALA A 105 8.41 1.92 -1.96
CA ALA A 105 8.81 2.17 -0.56
C ALA A 105 9.37 0.91 0.09
N LEU A 106 8.92 -0.25 -0.34
CA LEU A 106 9.32 -1.54 0.23
C LEU A 106 10.34 -2.29 -0.62
N ALA A 107 10.69 -1.77 -1.79
CA ALA A 107 11.58 -2.46 -2.73
C ALA A 107 12.91 -2.90 -2.12
N PRO A 108 13.58 -2.08 -1.30
CA PRO A 108 14.86 -2.50 -0.69
C PRO A 108 14.72 -3.70 0.25
N TYR A 109 13.53 -3.95 0.73
CA TYR A 109 13.29 -5.00 1.74
C TYR A 109 12.59 -6.22 1.13
N ARG A 110 12.35 -6.20 -0.16
CA ARG A 110 11.59 -7.26 -0.82
C ARG A 110 12.39 -8.54 -0.88
N ILE A 111 11.75 -9.66 -0.52
CA ILE A 111 12.35 -10.98 -0.63
C ILE A 111 12.13 -11.44 -2.07
N GLN A 112 13.24 -11.71 -2.75
CA GLN A 112 13.16 -12.17 -4.13
C GLN A 112 12.77 -13.64 -4.18
N PRO A 113 11.92 -14.02 -5.14
CA PRO A 113 11.60 -15.43 -5.30
C PRO A 113 12.85 -16.22 -5.65
N VAL A 114 12.92 -17.44 -5.14
CA VAL A 114 14.02 -18.37 -5.48
C VAL A 114 13.56 -19.20 -6.66
N ASP A 115 14.34 -19.19 -7.71
CA ASP A 115 14.03 -19.97 -8.91
C ASP A 115 14.62 -21.36 -8.84
#